data_5a4b918e291ab6421a940fed937a4bc9
#
_entry.id   5a4b918e291ab6421a940fed937a4bc9
#
_cell.length_a   1.000
_cell.length_b   1.000
_cell.length_c   1.000
_cell.angle_alpha   90.00
_cell.angle_beta   90.00
_cell.angle_gamma   90.00
#
_symmetry.space_group_name_H-M   'P 1'
#
loop_
_entity.id
_entity.type
_entity.pdbx_description
1 polymer ?
#
loop_
_entity_poly.entity_id
_entity_poly.type
_entity_poly.pdbx_seq_one_letter_code
_entity_poly.pdbx_strand_id
1 'polypeptide(L)'
;MKTFMHNTAPNPPTRHPSESWDPATFTKPRRHWIPAFAGMTVVRSALLAAAIALAGCASIGPDYHAEKIAAPQLQGLDAAQESNAQFQAAWWKQFNDPTLDALIQRAAANNLDLRIAVARLHESRALLSGAKSDRLPTINTGVDYTRSRGQQPGFSDQRLTTTTYQAGFDASWELDVFGGVRRSVEAAGADLGASEAALHDVQVSLLAEVARNYFELRGTQLRLDIAKRDIENQRQTVHLTEVRQQVGTGAEQDVASAKARLSAVQAQLPLLQTQASASEYRLAVLLGERPGELDIDVSPKSFTPIATTLPIGDAGDVLSRRPDVQMAEREYAAANARIGVAKADFFPHISLGGFLGFLSGRSNDFGSPSTRAWSLAPSISWAGLNVQRVRANLHVSEARADAAQANYQRTVLEAIEDIDNAVTGFNQQRVRVDHLIEQATQSKRAADLARIRYQEGATGFLELLDAERTQLAAEDDLAQAEAAINTRAVALYKSLGGGWQACGDEHCSAVAKVDAAP
;
A
#
# COMPACT_ATOMS: atom_id res chain seq x y z
N MET A 1 -31.97 62.61 -15.15
CA MET A 1 -32.95 62.71 -16.22
C MET A 1 -34.12 61.81 -15.92
N LYS A 2 -35.20 62.40 -15.44
CA LYS A 2 -36.62 62.23 -15.80
C LYS A 2 -37.14 60.75 -15.73
N THR A 3 -38.27 60.34 -15.13
CA THR A 3 -39.46 61.09 -14.69
C THR A 3 -40.37 60.03 -14.00
N PHE A 4 -40.87 60.23 -12.82
CA PHE A 4 -42.26 60.30 -12.36
C PHE A 4 -43.35 59.38 -12.98
N MET A 5 -44.12 58.66 -12.14
CA MET A 5 -45.51 58.89 -11.77
C MET A 5 -46.03 57.63 -11.04
N HIS A 6 -46.44 57.68 -9.78
CA HIS A 6 -47.71 58.11 -9.16
C HIS A 6 -48.94 57.39 -9.73
N ASN A 7 -49.66 56.56 -8.88
CA ASN A 7 -51.02 56.86 -8.39
C ASN A 7 -51.63 55.63 -7.70
N THR A 8 -52.01 55.75 -6.49
CA THR A 8 -53.24 56.00 -5.72
C THR A 8 -54.00 54.76 -5.31
N ALA A 9 -54.18 54.71 -3.99
CA ALA A 9 -55.16 53.92 -3.25
C ALA A 9 -56.60 54.44 -3.50
N PRO A 10 -57.64 53.70 -3.11
CA PRO A 10 -58.43 54.20 -1.98
C PRO A 10 -58.97 53.11 -1.02
N ASN A 11 -59.18 53.56 0.17
CA ASN A 11 -59.81 52.99 1.37
C ASN A 11 -61.36 53.23 1.34
N PRO A 12 -62.13 52.89 2.41
CA PRO A 12 -63.07 51.76 2.54
C PRO A 12 -64.55 52.24 2.62
N PRO A 13 -65.51 51.45 3.04
CA PRO A 13 -66.38 51.96 4.07
C PRO A 13 -66.84 50.97 5.18
N THR A 14 -67.04 51.59 6.28
CA THR A 14 -67.65 51.28 7.55
C THR A 14 -69.12 50.89 7.49
N ARG A 15 -69.62 50.04 8.42
CA ARG A 15 -70.57 50.38 9.56
C ARG A 15 -71.26 49.14 10.10
N HIS A 16 -71.31 49.12 11.41
CA HIS A 16 -72.15 48.40 12.35
C HIS A 16 -73.68 48.68 12.14
N PRO A 17 -74.63 48.05 12.89
CA PRO A 17 -74.59 47.71 14.32
C PRO A 17 -75.39 46.46 14.79
N SER A 18 -75.12 46.04 16.02
CA SER A 18 -75.97 45.71 17.20
C SER A 18 -77.21 44.86 17.07
N GLU A 19 -77.30 43.91 17.93
CA GLU A 19 -78.43 43.60 18.89
C GLU A 19 -78.13 42.22 19.50
N SER A 20 -78.07 42.12 20.68
CA SER A 20 -78.82 42.19 22.01
C SER A 20 -79.00 40.77 22.52
N TRP A 21 -78.58 40.68 23.73
CA TRP A 21 -78.79 39.69 24.78
C TRP A 21 -80.17 39.06 24.85
N ASP A 22 -80.21 37.73 25.18
CA ASP A 22 -80.91 37.28 26.45
C ASP A 22 -80.55 35.80 26.82
N PRO A 23 -80.66 35.42 28.07
CA PRO A 23 -80.03 34.26 28.68
C PRO A 23 -81.00 33.11 28.97
N ALA A 24 -80.39 31.98 29.29
CA ALA A 24 -80.90 30.86 30.08
C ALA A 24 -81.82 29.83 29.42
N THR A 25 -81.28 28.63 29.30
CA THR A 25 -81.91 27.45 29.96
C THR A 25 -80.95 26.29 30.05
N PHE A 26 -80.77 25.77 31.27
CA PHE A 26 -80.07 24.50 31.55
C PHE A 26 -80.83 23.31 31.01
N THR A 27 -80.14 22.41 30.28
CA THR A 27 -80.55 20.99 30.21
C THR A 27 -79.32 20.07 30.13
N LYS A 28 -79.44 19.01 30.95
CA LYS A 28 -78.42 18.00 31.29
C LYS A 28 -77.87 17.17 30.08
N PRO A 29 -76.71 16.50 30.27
CA PRO A 29 -75.90 15.97 29.20
C PRO A 29 -76.45 14.64 28.64
N ARG A 30 -76.57 14.55 27.33
CA ARG A 30 -76.68 13.29 26.66
C ARG A 30 -75.26 12.72 26.32
N ARG A 31 -75.03 11.51 26.81
CA ARG A 31 -73.86 10.67 26.42
C ARG A 31 -73.86 10.55 24.88
N HIS A 32 -72.88 11.11 24.29
CA HIS A 32 -72.56 10.76 22.88
C HIS A 32 -71.43 9.75 22.83
N TRP A 33 -71.73 8.68 22.17
CA TRP A 33 -70.80 7.66 21.68
C TRP A 33 -69.58 8.30 21.02
N ILE A 34 -68.40 7.89 21.49
CA ILE A 34 -67.13 8.13 20.83
C ILE A 34 -67.05 7.05 19.72
N PRO A 35 -66.92 7.41 18.44
CA PRO A 35 -66.76 6.39 17.40
C PRO A 35 -65.38 5.77 17.52
N ALA A 36 -65.34 4.42 17.38
CA ALA A 36 -64.17 3.54 17.46
C ALA A 36 -63.16 3.72 16.32
N PHE A 37 -62.87 4.97 15.87
CA PHE A 37 -61.88 5.26 14.82
C PHE A 37 -60.50 5.67 15.35
N ALA A 38 -60.32 5.90 16.64
CA ALA A 38 -59.03 6.29 17.20
C ALA A 38 -58.04 5.13 17.29
N GLY A 39 -58.50 3.89 17.33
CA GLY A 39 -57.62 2.69 17.38
C GLY A 39 -56.94 2.33 16.07
N MET A 40 -57.58 2.61 14.93
CA MET A 40 -57.00 2.26 13.61
C MET A 40 -55.92 3.22 13.12
N THR A 41 -55.91 4.48 13.64
CA THR A 41 -54.85 5.45 13.29
C THR A 41 -53.56 5.14 14.05
N VAL A 42 -53.64 4.75 15.29
CA VAL A 42 -52.48 4.40 16.14
C VAL A 42 -51.82 3.09 15.61
N VAL A 43 -52.60 2.10 15.21
CA VAL A 43 -52.08 0.84 14.64
C VAL A 43 -51.45 1.08 13.25
N ARG A 44 -52.05 1.91 12.41
CA ARG A 44 -51.47 2.30 11.12
C ARG A 44 -50.20 3.13 11.29
N SER A 45 -50.15 4.05 12.25
CA SER A 45 -48.95 4.83 12.56
C SER A 45 -47.84 3.94 13.15
N ALA A 46 -48.19 2.97 13.99
CA ALA A 46 -47.24 1.99 14.55
C ALA A 46 -46.73 1.02 13.50
N LEU A 47 -47.58 0.57 12.56
CA LEU A 47 -47.18 -0.26 11.44
C LEU A 47 -46.31 0.51 10.41
N LEU A 48 -46.61 1.79 10.19
CA LEU A 48 -45.80 2.67 9.35
C LEU A 48 -44.42 2.92 10.00
N ALA A 49 -44.40 3.18 11.31
CA ALA A 49 -43.18 3.34 12.10
C ALA A 49 -42.35 2.03 12.16
N ALA A 50 -43.01 0.87 12.28
CA ALA A 50 -42.34 -0.44 12.21
C ALA A 50 -41.85 -0.77 10.80
N ALA A 51 -42.59 -0.42 9.75
CA ALA A 51 -42.14 -0.58 8.36
C ALA A 51 -40.95 0.35 8.03
N ILE A 52 -40.95 1.58 8.54
CA ILE A 52 -39.82 2.53 8.42
C ILE A 52 -38.62 2.02 9.23
N ALA A 53 -38.83 1.46 10.42
CA ALA A 53 -37.78 0.86 11.26
C ALA A 53 -37.18 -0.41 10.62
N LEU A 54 -37.98 -1.24 9.95
CA LEU A 54 -37.51 -2.41 9.18
C LEU A 54 -36.83 -2.04 7.87
N ALA A 55 -37.25 -0.97 7.19
CA ALA A 55 -36.57 -0.43 6.01
C ALA A 55 -35.26 0.32 6.37
N GLY A 56 -35.14 0.85 7.60
CA GLY A 56 -33.97 1.58 8.09
C GLY A 56 -32.75 0.71 8.41
N CYS A 57 -32.86 -0.63 8.34
CA CYS A 57 -31.72 -1.53 8.59
C CYS A 57 -30.79 -1.73 7.35
N ALA A 58 -31.16 -1.25 6.16
CA ALA A 58 -30.30 -1.32 5.00
C ALA A 58 -29.32 -0.14 4.98
N SER A 59 -28.01 -0.41 4.88
CA SER A 59 -27.01 0.62 4.65
C SER A 59 -27.24 1.27 3.29
N ILE A 60 -27.27 2.61 3.26
CA ILE A 60 -27.45 3.35 2.00
C ILE A 60 -26.13 3.36 1.23
N GLY A 61 -26.21 3.27 -0.09
CA GLY A 61 -25.07 3.31 -0.99
C GLY A 61 -24.87 2.01 -1.76
N PRO A 62 -23.91 1.98 -2.68
CA PRO A 62 -23.60 0.77 -3.43
C PRO A 62 -22.86 -0.24 -2.54
N ASP A 63 -23.21 -1.51 -2.68
CA ASP A 63 -22.42 -2.58 -2.09
C ASP A 63 -21.23 -2.89 -3.01
N TYR A 64 -20.07 -3.06 -2.40
CA TYR A 64 -18.88 -3.42 -3.14
C TYR A 64 -18.94 -4.90 -3.54
N HIS A 65 -18.67 -5.16 -4.81
CA HIS A 65 -18.46 -6.51 -5.34
C HIS A 65 -17.12 -6.53 -6.06
N ALA A 66 -16.23 -7.43 -5.65
CA ALA A 66 -14.95 -7.60 -6.32
C ALA A 66 -15.17 -7.97 -7.80
N GLU A 67 -14.57 -7.22 -8.71
CA GLU A 67 -14.56 -7.56 -10.13
C GLU A 67 -13.79 -8.86 -10.33
N LYS A 68 -14.40 -9.82 -11.02
CA LYS A 68 -13.71 -11.05 -11.39
C LYS A 68 -12.71 -10.73 -12.51
N ILE A 69 -11.43 -10.78 -12.18
CA ILE A 69 -10.38 -10.67 -13.19
C ILE A 69 -10.37 -11.99 -13.97
N ALA A 70 -10.49 -11.90 -15.30
CA ALA A 70 -10.30 -13.06 -16.17
C ALA A 70 -8.84 -13.52 -16.04
N ALA A 71 -8.63 -14.85 -16.02
CA ALA A 71 -7.28 -15.41 -16.01
C ALA A 71 -6.47 -14.85 -17.19
N PRO A 72 -5.28 -14.26 -16.95
CA PRO A 72 -4.49 -13.70 -18.03
C PRO A 72 -3.98 -14.81 -18.95
N GLN A 73 -4.00 -14.56 -20.25
CA GLN A 73 -3.25 -15.37 -21.20
C GLN A 73 -1.81 -14.86 -21.18
N LEU A 74 -0.95 -15.50 -20.39
CA LEU A 74 0.46 -15.13 -20.29
C LEU A 74 1.19 -15.49 -21.59
N GLN A 75 1.85 -14.50 -22.19
CA GLN A 75 2.63 -14.68 -23.41
C GLN A 75 4.00 -15.29 -23.05
N GLY A 76 4.46 -16.27 -23.82
CA GLY A 76 5.81 -16.82 -23.66
C GLY A 76 5.99 -17.90 -22.60
N LEU A 77 4.93 -18.39 -21.99
CA LEU A 77 4.96 -19.63 -21.22
C LEU A 77 4.99 -20.82 -22.17
N ASP A 78 6.08 -21.59 -22.13
CA ASP A 78 6.09 -22.92 -22.74
C ASP A 78 5.21 -23.86 -21.90
N ALA A 79 4.48 -24.80 -22.56
CA ALA A 79 3.65 -25.79 -21.88
C ALA A 79 4.41 -26.63 -20.83
N ALA A 80 5.74 -26.66 -20.88
CA ALA A 80 6.60 -27.28 -19.87
C ALA A 80 6.80 -26.41 -18.62
N GLN A 81 6.53 -25.09 -18.69
CA GLN A 81 6.59 -24.14 -17.58
C GLN A 81 5.23 -24.00 -16.86
N GLU A 82 4.12 -24.29 -17.55
CA GLU A 82 2.79 -24.52 -16.97
C GLU A 82 2.74 -25.88 -16.24
N SER A 83 3.78 -26.16 -15.45
CA SER A 83 3.76 -27.41 -14.70
C SER A 83 2.77 -27.29 -13.54
N ASN A 84 2.03 -28.39 -13.27
CA ASN A 84 1.23 -28.59 -12.05
C ASN A 84 2.08 -28.55 -10.75
N ALA A 85 3.32 -28.08 -10.83
CA ALA A 85 4.18 -27.89 -9.67
C ALA A 85 3.63 -26.72 -8.84
N GLN A 86 3.36 -27.00 -7.58
CA GLN A 86 2.91 -25.98 -6.63
C GLN A 86 3.93 -24.84 -6.58
N PHE A 87 3.42 -23.62 -6.65
CA PHE A 87 4.20 -22.42 -6.43
C PHE A 87 4.92 -22.50 -5.08
N GLN A 88 6.25 -22.32 -5.08
CA GLN A 88 7.04 -22.35 -3.85
C GLN A 88 7.12 -20.95 -3.25
N ALA A 89 6.49 -20.75 -2.10
CA ALA A 89 6.53 -19.48 -1.37
C ALA A 89 7.96 -19.04 -1.04
N ALA A 90 8.82 -19.97 -0.59
CA ALA A 90 10.24 -19.72 -0.33
C ALA A 90 11.09 -19.97 -1.58
N TRP A 91 10.82 -19.23 -2.65
CA TRP A 91 11.43 -19.41 -3.98
C TRP A 91 12.98 -19.32 -3.99
N TRP A 92 13.58 -18.55 -3.06
CA TRP A 92 15.04 -18.39 -2.97
C TRP A 92 15.78 -19.67 -2.59
N LYS A 93 15.11 -20.63 -1.96
CA LYS A 93 15.68 -21.94 -1.62
C LYS A 93 16.02 -22.77 -2.87
N GLN A 94 15.44 -22.47 -4.02
CA GLN A 94 15.76 -23.15 -5.29
C GLN A 94 17.18 -22.86 -5.78
N PHE A 95 17.80 -21.78 -5.29
CA PHE A 95 19.20 -21.48 -5.61
C PHE A 95 20.18 -22.33 -4.78
N ASN A 96 19.73 -23.08 -3.79
CA ASN A 96 20.55 -23.92 -2.91
C ASN A 96 21.76 -23.19 -2.32
N ASP A 97 21.60 -21.90 -1.99
CA ASP A 97 22.65 -21.03 -1.47
C ASP A 97 22.35 -20.64 -0.02
N PRO A 98 23.09 -21.21 0.97
CA PRO A 98 22.87 -20.93 2.37
C PRO A 98 23.21 -19.48 2.76
N THR A 99 24.08 -18.80 1.98
CA THR A 99 24.39 -17.37 2.20
C THR A 99 23.17 -16.52 1.82
N LEU A 100 22.52 -16.82 0.70
CA LEU A 100 21.28 -16.16 0.31
C LEU A 100 20.17 -16.38 1.36
N ASP A 101 20.01 -17.61 1.86
CA ASP A 101 19.04 -17.92 2.91
C ASP A 101 19.29 -17.08 4.17
N ALA A 102 20.54 -16.97 4.62
CA ALA A 102 20.92 -16.18 5.78
C ALA A 102 20.65 -14.67 5.58
N LEU A 103 20.99 -14.13 4.40
CA LEU A 103 20.73 -12.73 4.05
C LEU A 103 19.22 -12.42 4.07
N ILE A 104 18.41 -13.28 3.48
CA ILE A 104 16.95 -13.14 3.45
C ILE A 104 16.35 -13.18 4.85
N GLN A 105 16.74 -14.16 5.68
CA GLN A 105 16.27 -14.26 7.05
C GLN A 105 16.66 -13.02 7.88
N ARG A 106 17.89 -12.54 7.73
CA ARG A 106 18.36 -11.35 8.43
C ARG A 106 17.63 -10.09 8.00
N ALA A 107 17.41 -9.91 6.67
CA ALA A 107 16.65 -8.80 6.14
C ALA A 107 15.20 -8.80 6.64
N ALA A 108 14.52 -9.94 6.61
CA ALA A 108 13.16 -10.08 7.10
C ALA A 108 13.03 -9.75 8.62
N ALA A 109 14.09 -10.02 9.40
CA ALA A 109 14.10 -9.73 10.84
C ALA A 109 14.38 -8.25 11.18
N ASN A 110 15.22 -7.56 10.40
CA ASN A 110 15.80 -6.29 10.82
C ASN A 110 15.53 -5.11 9.88
N ASN A 111 14.96 -5.36 8.68
CA ASN A 111 14.75 -4.31 7.69
C ASN A 111 13.85 -3.18 8.22
N LEU A 112 14.26 -1.93 7.97
CA LEU A 112 13.55 -0.74 8.48
C LEU A 112 12.29 -0.42 7.69
N ASP A 113 12.25 -0.69 6.38
CA ASP A 113 11.05 -0.46 5.56
C ASP A 113 9.94 -1.43 5.97
N LEU A 114 10.30 -2.68 6.29
CA LEU A 114 9.36 -3.66 6.84
C LEU A 114 8.80 -3.20 8.20
N ARG A 115 9.64 -2.65 9.09
CA ARG A 115 9.20 -2.07 10.36
C ARG A 115 8.26 -0.87 10.18
N ILE A 116 8.50 -0.04 9.17
CA ILE A 116 7.60 1.06 8.81
C ILE A 116 6.25 0.51 8.34
N ALA A 117 6.25 -0.50 7.48
CA ALA A 117 5.02 -1.12 6.98
C ALA A 117 4.19 -1.74 8.13
N VAL A 118 4.83 -2.42 9.06
CA VAL A 118 4.19 -2.95 10.29
C VAL A 118 3.59 -1.84 11.14
N ALA A 119 4.30 -0.73 11.34
CA ALA A 119 3.77 0.42 12.08
C ALA A 119 2.53 1.03 11.41
N ARG A 120 2.51 1.12 10.07
CA ARG A 120 1.34 1.57 9.30
C ARG A 120 0.15 0.62 9.43
N LEU A 121 0.41 -0.68 9.48
CA LEU A 121 -0.63 -1.68 9.74
C LEU A 121 -1.26 -1.48 11.13
N HIS A 122 -0.45 -1.22 12.17
CA HIS A 122 -0.96 -0.90 13.50
C HIS A 122 -1.78 0.40 13.51
N GLU A 123 -1.32 1.43 12.77
CA GLU A 123 -2.08 2.67 12.58
C GLU A 123 -3.47 2.39 11.99
N SER A 124 -3.54 1.61 10.89
CA SER A 124 -4.82 1.25 10.26
C SER A 124 -5.73 0.43 11.18
N ARG A 125 -5.17 -0.48 11.99
CA ARG A 125 -5.92 -1.23 13.02
C ARG A 125 -6.52 -0.29 14.07
N ALA A 126 -5.76 0.70 14.52
CA ALA A 126 -6.23 1.72 15.48
C ALA A 126 -7.32 2.62 14.86
N LEU A 127 -7.17 3.03 13.59
CA LEU A 127 -8.18 3.81 12.87
C LEU A 127 -9.49 3.03 12.71
N LEU A 128 -9.42 1.73 12.37
CA LEU A 128 -10.61 0.87 12.34
C LEU A 128 -11.25 0.75 13.72
N SER A 129 -10.46 0.63 14.79
CA SER A 129 -10.97 0.60 16.17
C SER A 129 -11.67 1.92 16.51
N GLY A 130 -11.11 3.06 16.12
CA GLY A 130 -11.73 4.37 16.24
C GLY A 130 -13.08 4.44 15.53
N ALA A 131 -13.11 4.07 14.23
CA ALA A 131 -14.34 4.04 13.45
C ALA A 131 -15.42 3.10 14.04
N LYS A 132 -15.02 1.96 14.60
CA LYS A 132 -15.93 1.06 15.32
C LYS A 132 -16.49 1.71 16.60
N SER A 133 -15.72 2.55 17.28
CA SER A 133 -16.15 3.25 18.49
C SER A 133 -17.25 4.27 18.20
N ASP A 134 -17.31 4.83 17.00
CA ASP A 134 -18.38 5.76 16.57
C ASP A 134 -19.78 5.10 16.55
N ARG A 135 -19.85 3.77 16.63
CA ARG A 135 -21.13 3.04 16.83
C ARG A 135 -21.65 3.11 18.26
N LEU A 136 -20.82 3.53 19.19
CA LEU A 136 -21.12 3.59 20.62
C LEU A 136 -21.28 5.04 21.09
N PRO A 137 -21.99 5.28 22.22
CA PRO A 137 -22.02 6.61 22.82
C PRO A 137 -20.64 7.09 23.24
N THR A 138 -20.29 8.33 22.89
CA THR A 138 -19.11 9.02 23.42
C THR A 138 -19.48 9.64 24.75
N ILE A 139 -18.74 9.33 25.83
CA ILE A 139 -18.97 9.85 27.18
C ILE A 139 -17.79 10.75 27.54
N ASN A 140 -18.09 12.02 27.82
CA ASN A 140 -17.12 13.01 28.27
C ASN A 140 -17.40 13.38 29.73
N THR A 141 -16.36 13.70 30.47
CA THR A 141 -16.46 14.21 31.83
C THR A 141 -16.05 15.68 31.81
N GLY A 142 -16.90 16.54 32.34
CA GLY A 142 -16.63 17.98 32.39
C GLY A 142 -16.90 18.56 33.76
N VAL A 143 -16.15 19.62 34.10
CA VAL A 143 -16.40 20.49 35.23
C VAL A 143 -16.35 21.93 34.70
N ASP A 144 -17.48 22.62 34.76
CA ASP A 144 -17.62 23.95 34.21
C ASP A 144 -18.06 24.93 35.26
N TYR A 145 -17.46 26.11 35.27
CA TYR A 145 -17.87 27.28 36.00
C TYR A 145 -18.18 28.41 35.04
N THR A 146 -19.43 28.82 35.02
CA THR A 146 -19.86 29.94 34.17
C THR A 146 -20.46 31.05 35.04
N ARG A 147 -19.96 32.29 34.85
CA ARG A 147 -20.56 33.49 35.44
C ARG A 147 -20.85 34.48 34.31
N SER A 148 -22.13 34.72 34.09
CA SER A 148 -22.59 35.61 33.04
C SER A 148 -23.48 36.71 33.56
N ARG A 149 -23.47 37.88 32.90
CA ARG A 149 -24.39 38.99 33.20
C ARG A 149 -25.09 39.41 31.92
N GLY A 150 -26.38 39.20 31.87
CA GLY A 150 -27.20 39.53 30.72
C GLY A 150 -28.66 39.78 31.07
N GLN A 151 -29.43 40.23 30.11
CA GLN A 151 -30.91 40.20 30.20
C GLN A 151 -31.39 38.78 29.87
N GLN A 152 -32.44 38.34 30.52
CA GLN A 152 -33.15 37.11 30.12
C GLN A 152 -34.43 37.51 29.37
N PRO A 153 -34.42 37.45 28.03
CA PRO A 153 -35.57 37.82 27.23
C PRO A 153 -36.81 36.99 27.63
N GLY A 154 -37.91 37.68 27.84
CA GLY A 154 -39.17 37.06 28.30
C GLY A 154 -39.30 36.85 29.81
N PHE A 155 -38.25 37.13 30.61
CA PHE A 155 -38.26 37.00 32.08
C PHE A 155 -37.99 38.31 32.79
N SER A 156 -37.02 39.07 32.33
CA SER A 156 -36.64 40.32 32.97
C SER A 156 -35.86 41.26 32.01
N ASP A 157 -36.24 42.53 32.00
CA ASP A 157 -35.49 43.60 31.29
C ASP A 157 -34.26 44.05 32.07
N GLN A 158 -34.11 43.60 33.35
CA GLN A 158 -32.93 43.90 34.16
C GLN A 158 -31.79 42.92 33.85
N ARG A 159 -30.56 43.42 33.89
CA ARG A 159 -29.37 42.58 33.77
C ARG A 159 -29.16 41.77 35.05
N LEU A 160 -29.34 40.49 34.96
CA LEU A 160 -29.10 39.54 36.05
C LEU A 160 -27.68 38.93 35.90
N THR A 161 -27.03 38.71 37.05
CA THR A 161 -25.79 37.93 37.10
C THR A 161 -26.15 36.51 37.47
N THR A 162 -25.90 35.58 36.55
CA THR A 162 -26.12 34.15 36.79
C THR A 162 -24.76 33.47 36.96
N THR A 163 -24.67 32.66 38.00
CA THR A 163 -23.51 31.80 38.24
C THR A 163 -23.97 30.36 38.13
N THR A 164 -23.23 29.53 37.41
CA THR A 164 -23.52 28.09 37.25
C THR A 164 -22.27 27.30 37.53
N TYR A 165 -22.38 26.32 38.40
CA TYR A 165 -21.40 25.27 38.67
C TYR A 165 -21.98 23.99 38.10
N GLN A 166 -21.25 23.34 37.20
CA GLN A 166 -21.66 22.09 36.59
C GLN A 166 -20.50 21.08 36.68
N ALA A 167 -20.79 19.85 37.07
CA ALA A 167 -19.89 18.73 36.93
C ALA A 167 -20.67 17.47 36.66
N GLY A 168 -20.21 16.68 35.70
CA GLY A 168 -20.93 15.47 35.33
C GLY A 168 -20.36 14.79 34.11
N PHE A 169 -21.19 13.91 33.58
CA PHE A 169 -20.92 13.14 32.39
C PHE A 169 -21.87 13.60 31.27
N ASP A 170 -21.28 13.97 30.13
CA ASP A 170 -22.00 14.28 28.90
C ASP A 170 -21.86 13.09 27.95
N ALA A 171 -22.99 12.54 27.51
CA ALA A 171 -23.05 11.49 26.53
C ALA A 171 -23.56 12.04 25.21
N SER A 172 -22.94 11.65 24.11
CA SER A 172 -23.39 11.92 22.75
C SER A 172 -23.33 10.66 21.91
N TRP A 173 -24.41 10.32 21.24
CA TRP A 173 -24.51 9.13 20.41
C TRP A 173 -25.28 9.44 19.14
N GLU A 174 -24.70 9.11 18.00
CA GLU A 174 -25.38 9.14 16.70
C GLU A 174 -26.06 7.78 16.46
N LEU A 175 -27.37 7.80 16.28
CA LEU A 175 -28.15 6.63 15.91
C LEU A 175 -28.00 6.39 14.39
N ASP A 176 -27.19 5.40 14.01
CA ASP A 176 -26.88 5.10 12.63
C ASP A 176 -28.05 4.44 11.88
N VAL A 177 -29.16 5.19 11.74
CA VAL A 177 -30.39 4.71 11.08
C VAL A 177 -30.15 4.47 9.59
N PHE A 178 -29.42 5.36 8.94
CA PHE A 178 -29.18 5.34 7.49
C PHE A 178 -27.86 4.70 7.09
N GLY A 179 -27.05 4.24 8.02
CA GLY A 179 -25.87 3.44 7.76
C GLY A 179 -24.60 4.22 7.44
N GLY A 180 -24.55 5.53 7.71
CA GLY A 180 -23.37 6.36 7.51
C GLY A 180 -22.18 5.87 8.32
N VAL A 181 -22.37 5.59 9.63
CA VAL A 181 -21.33 5.04 10.51
C VAL A 181 -20.95 3.62 10.10
N ARG A 182 -21.91 2.78 9.70
CA ARG A 182 -21.63 1.42 9.18
C ARG A 182 -20.74 1.47 7.93
N ARG A 183 -21.03 2.36 6.98
CA ARG A 183 -20.23 2.56 5.77
C ARG A 183 -18.85 3.14 6.08
N SER A 184 -18.72 3.99 7.07
CA SER A 184 -17.42 4.49 7.55
C SER A 184 -16.56 3.36 8.12
N VAL A 185 -17.15 2.46 8.92
CA VAL A 185 -16.45 1.27 9.45
C VAL A 185 -16.09 0.29 8.33
N GLU A 186 -16.94 0.12 7.33
CA GLU A 186 -16.65 -0.69 6.14
C GLU A 186 -15.46 -0.12 5.36
N ALA A 187 -15.45 1.20 5.14
CA ALA A 187 -14.32 1.89 4.49
C ALA A 187 -13.02 1.70 5.28
N ALA A 188 -13.05 1.92 6.61
CA ALA A 188 -11.87 1.73 7.47
C ALA A 188 -11.41 0.26 7.50
N GLY A 189 -12.33 -0.70 7.38
CA GLY A 189 -12.01 -2.12 7.26
C GLY A 189 -11.32 -2.46 5.94
N ALA A 190 -11.76 -1.84 4.84
CA ALA A 190 -11.12 -1.99 3.54
C ALA A 190 -9.74 -1.30 3.51
N ASP A 191 -9.58 -0.12 4.14
CA ASP A 191 -8.28 0.54 4.31
C ASP A 191 -7.29 -0.32 5.12
N LEU A 192 -7.77 -1.04 6.15
CA LEU A 192 -6.95 -2.01 6.88
C LEU A 192 -6.50 -3.14 5.93
N GLY A 193 -7.40 -3.71 5.14
CA GLY A 193 -7.03 -4.74 4.16
C GLY A 193 -6.02 -4.24 3.12
N ALA A 194 -6.11 -2.97 2.69
CA ALA A 194 -5.11 -2.34 1.83
C ALA A 194 -3.74 -2.23 2.53
N SER A 195 -3.72 -1.88 3.82
CA SER A 195 -2.48 -1.79 4.61
C SER A 195 -1.85 -3.16 4.85
N GLU A 196 -2.63 -4.22 4.99
CA GLU A 196 -2.15 -5.61 5.07
C GLU A 196 -1.51 -6.03 3.74
N ALA A 197 -2.16 -5.76 2.63
CA ALA A 197 -1.60 -6.01 1.31
C ALA A 197 -0.33 -5.20 1.04
N ALA A 198 -0.28 -3.93 1.46
CA ALA A 198 0.92 -3.09 1.37
C ALA A 198 2.11 -3.66 2.17
N LEU A 199 1.86 -4.26 3.34
CA LEU A 199 2.90 -4.96 4.10
C LEU A 199 3.45 -6.16 3.30
N HIS A 200 2.58 -6.96 2.70
CA HIS A 200 2.99 -8.09 1.86
C HIS A 200 3.78 -7.63 0.63
N ASP A 201 3.42 -6.49 0.01
CA ASP A 201 4.17 -5.92 -1.13
C ASP A 201 5.59 -5.49 -0.72
N VAL A 202 5.74 -4.86 0.44
CA VAL A 202 7.06 -4.54 1.00
C VAL A 202 7.88 -5.80 1.24
N GLN A 203 7.27 -6.90 1.71
CA GLN A 203 7.95 -8.19 1.89
C GLN A 203 8.45 -8.75 0.55
N VAL A 204 7.58 -8.84 -0.47
CA VAL A 204 7.96 -9.30 -1.82
C VAL A 204 9.11 -8.48 -2.38
N SER A 205 9.00 -7.16 -2.28
CA SER A 205 10.01 -6.24 -2.79
C SER A 205 11.34 -6.35 -2.05
N LEU A 206 11.32 -6.48 -0.72
CA LEU A 206 12.52 -6.66 0.10
C LEU A 206 13.27 -7.94 -0.25
N LEU A 207 12.57 -9.07 -0.31
CA LEU A 207 13.19 -10.37 -0.60
C LEU A 207 13.82 -10.38 -2.00
N ALA A 208 13.12 -9.80 -2.99
CA ALA A 208 13.63 -9.66 -4.35
C ALA A 208 14.86 -8.71 -4.41
N GLU A 209 14.85 -7.59 -3.70
CA GLU A 209 15.97 -6.65 -3.64
C GLU A 209 17.22 -7.28 -3.02
N VAL A 210 17.07 -8.02 -1.92
CA VAL A 210 18.17 -8.75 -1.28
C VAL A 210 18.79 -9.75 -2.24
N ALA A 211 17.96 -10.60 -2.85
CA ALA A 211 18.43 -11.61 -3.79
C ALA A 211 19.07 -10.98 -5.04
N ARG A 212 18.50 -9.92 -5.62
CA ARG A 212 19.05 -9.20 -6.77
C ARG A 212 20.43 -8.64 -6.45
N ASN A 213 20.57 -7.88 -5.35
CA ASN A 213 21.86 -7.30 -4.98
C ASN A 213 22.91 -8.37 -4.63
N TYR A 214 22.49 -9.49 -4.05
CA TYR A 214 23.36 -10.63 -3.81
C TYR A 214 23.91 -11.22 -5.13
N PHE A 215 23.06 -11.48 -6.12
CA PHE A 215 23.52 -12.02 -7.40
C PHE A 215 24.32 -11.00 -8.23
N GLU A 216 24.03 -9.70 -8.12
CA GLU A 216 24.85 -8.64 -8.70
C GLU A 216 26.26 -8.60 -8.05
N LEU A 217 26.34 -8.75 -6.72
CA LEU A 217 27.63 -8.89 -6.03
C LEU A 217 28.40 -10.11 -6.52
N ARG A 218 27.73 -11.28 -6.57
CA ARG A 218 28.35 -12.53 -7.05
C ARG A 218 28.88 -12.40 -8.49
N GLY A 219 28.08 -11.83 -9.38
CA GLY A 219 28.52 -11.57 -10.76
C GLY A 219 29.72 -10.64 -10.83
N THR A 220 29.72 -9.58 -10.02
CA THR A 220 30.86 -8.65 -9.96
C THR A 220 32.11 -9.31 -9.38
N GLN A 221 31.98 -10.17 -8.37
CA GLN A 221 33.10 -10.95 -7.81
C GLN A 221 33.69 -11.90 -8.84
N LEU A 222 32.87 -12.58 -9.64
CA LEU A 222 33.32 -13.45 -10.74
C LEU A 222 34.11 -12.65 -11.79
N ARG A 223 33.62 -11.48 -12.18
CA ARG A 223 34.30 -10.55 -13.10
C ARG A 223 35.63 -10.04 -12.53
N LEU A 224 35.68 -9.77 -11.21
CA LEU A 224 36.92 -9.42 -10.53
C LEU A 224 37.97 -10.54 -10.63
N ASP A 225 37.55 -11.79 -10.47
CA ASP A 225 38.45 -12.94 -10.59
C ASP A 225 38.94 -13.16 -12.03
N ILE A 226 38.06 -12.94 -13.02
CA ILE A 226 38.43 -12.95 -14.46
C ILE A 226 39.45 -11.84 -14.73
N ALA A 227 39.18 -10.61 -14.28
CA ALA A 227 40.09 -9.48 -14.49
C ALA A 227 41.45 -9.69 -13.82
N LYS A 228 41.52 -10.26 -12.62
CA LYS A 228 42.77 -10.58 -11.93
C LYS A 228 43.59 -11.64 -12.70
N ARG A 229 42.92 -12.68 -13.19
CA ARG A 229 43.57 -13.71 -14.03
C ARG A 229 44.08 -13.11 -15.33
N ASP A 230 43.31 -12.25 -15.98
CA ASP A 230 43.75 -11.59 -17.21
C ASP A 230 44.95 -10.65 -16.97
N ILE A 231 44.97 -9.89 -15.88
CA ILE A 231 46.14 -9.08 -15.49
C ILE A 231 47.40 -9.94 -15.41
N GLU A 232 47.31 -11.13 -14.82
CA GLU A 232 48.48 -12.04 -14.72
C GLU A 232 48.88 -12.58 -16.09
N ASN A 233 47.92 -12.98 -16.94
CA ASN A 233 48.17 -13.39 -18.31
C ASN A 233 48.83 -12.26 -19.13
N GLN A 234 48.33 -11.02 -19.00
CA GLN A 234 48.93 -9.87 -19.70
C GLN A 234 50.32 -9.51 -19.21
N ARG A 235 50.64 -9.71 -17.91
CA ARG A 235 52.00 -9.57 -17.39
C ARG A 235 52.96 -10.56 -18.05
N GLN A 236 52.53 -11.82 -18.21
CA GLN A 236 53.32 -12.84 -18.90
C GLN A 236 53.51 -12.49 -20.38
N THR A 237 52.46 -11.96 -21.05
CA THR A 237 52.53 -11.50 -22.43
C THR A 237 53.49 -10.30 -22.58
N VAL A 238 53.47 -9.32 -21.66
CA VAL A 238 54.46 -8.22 -21.63
C VAL A 238 55.88 -8.77 -21.50
N HIS A 239 56.12 -9.66 -20.53
CA HIS A 239 57.43 -10.27 -20.32
C HIS A 239 57.92 -11.01 -21.58
N LEU A 240 57.06 -11.80 -22.21
CA LEU A 240 57.42 -12.52 -23.46
C LEU A 240 57.77 -11.55 -24.60
N THR A 241 57.03 -10.46 -24.78
CA THR A 241 57.34 -9.45 -25.80
C THR A 241 58.66 -8.71 -25.52
N GLU A 242 58.95 -8.39 -24.23
CA GLU A 242 60.23 -7.78 -23.83
C GLU A 242 61.41 -8.71 -24.09
N VAL A 243 61.33 -9.99 -23.76
CA VAL A 243 62.39 -10.97 -24.05
C VAL A 243 62.63 -11.10 -25.57
N ARG A 244 61.58 -11.18 -26.38
CA ARG A 244 61.71 -11.23 -27.84
C ARG A 244 62.33 -9.98 -28.40
N GLN A 245 62.02 -8.81 -27.88
CA GLN A 245 62.67 -7.54 -28.30
C GLN A 245 64.17 -7.55 -27.95
N GLN A 246 64.55 -7.99 -26.75
CA GLN A 246 65.93 -8.04 -26.29
C GLN A 246 66.80 -8.96 -27.17
N VAL A 247 66.24 -10.08 -27.63
CA VAL A 247 66.96 -11.01 -28.54
C VAL A 247 66.82 -10.63 -30.03
N GLY A 248 66.20 -9.49 -30.32
CA GLY A 248 66.11 -8.95 -31.68
C GLY A 248 65.06 -9.62 -32.59
N THR A 249 64.13 -10.42 -32.02
CA THR A 249 63.06 -11.11 -32.77
C THR A 249 61.69 -10.50 -32.60
N GLY A 250 61.55 -9.45 -31.77
CA GLY A 250 60.32 -8.70 -31.50
C GLY A 250 60.47 -7.20 -31.78
N ALA A 251 59.34 -6.53 -32.08
CA ALA A 251 59.29 -5.09 -32.31
C ALA A 251 59.02 -4.32 -31.00
N GLU A 252 59.56 -3.11 -30.89
CA GLU A 252 59.22 -2.20 -29.76
C GLU A 252 57.72 -1.87 -29.72
N GLN A 253 57.07 -1.81 -30.87
CA GLN A 253 55.62 -1.65 -31.01
C GLN A 253 54.85 -2.75 -30.26
N ASP A 254 55.33 -4.01 -30.32
CA ASP A 254 54.66 -5.14 -29.65
C ASP A 254 54.71 -4.97 -28.12
N VAL A 255 55.88 -4.57 -27.59
CA VAL A 255 56.04 -4.27 -26.16
C VAL A 255 55.14 -3.11 -25.71
N ALA A 256 55.12 -2.02 -26.49
CA ALA A 256 54.26 -0.88 -26.17
C ALA A 256 52.76 -1.25 -26.18
N SER A 257 52.35 -2.07 -27.17
CA SER A 257 50.98 -2.55 -27.28
C SER A 257 50.59 -3.49 -26.15
N ALA A 258 51.49 -4.41 -25.74
CA ALA A 258 51.26 -5.30 -24.58
C ALA A 258 51.16 -4.53 -23.26
N LYS A 259 52.01 -3.51 -23.03
CA LYS A 259 51.95 -2.63 -21.85
C LYS A 259 50.68 -1.79 -21.83
N ALA A 260 50.24 -1.25 -22.95
CA ALA A 260 48.99 -0.53 -23.07
C ALA A 260 47.79 -1.42 -22.74
N ARG A 261 47.79 -2.68 -23.22
CA ARG A 261 46.74 -3.66 -22.89
C ARG A 261 46.73 -3.99 -21.41
N LEU A 262 47.86 -4.28 -20.79
CA LEU A 262 47.96 -4.52 -19.34
C LEU A 262 47.40 -3.36 -18.55
N SER A 263 47.74 -2.13 -18.89
CA SER A 263 47.23 -0.93 -18.24
C SER A 263 45.70 -0.78 -18.40
N ALA A 264 45.16 -1.12 -19.57
CA ALA A 264 43.73 -1.09 -19.85
C ALA A 264 42.94 -2.07 -18.95
N VAL A 265 43.44 -3.31 -18.79
CA VAL A 265 42.80 -4.29 -17.90
C VAL A 265 42.95 -3.88 -16.43
N GLN A 266 44.10 -3.39 -16.03
CA GLN A 266 44.29 -2.85 -14.66
C GLN A 266 43.34 -1.70 -14.33
N ALA A 267 43.02 -0.84 -15.30
CA ALA A 267 42.08 0.27 -15.11
C ALA A 267 40.62 -0.18 -14.89
N GLN A 268 40.24 -1.39 -15.29
CA GLN A 268 38.90 -1.95 -15.05
C GLN A 268 38.73 -2.43 -13.58
N LEU A 269 39.82 -2.85 -12.93
CA LEU A 269 39.76 -3.44 -11.59
C LEU A 269 39.15 -2.50 -10.54
N PRO A 270 39.52 -1.20 -10.44
CA PRO A 270 38.89 -0.28 -9.48
C PRO A 270 37.39 -0.07 -9.72
N LEU A 271 36.94 -0.11 -10.97
CA LEU A 271 35.51 0.01 -11.30
C LEU A 271 34.72 -1.18 -10.77
N LEU A 272 35.22 -2.40 -11.00
CA LEU A 272 34.59 -3.62 -10.47
C LEU A 272 34.62 -3.66 -8.94
N GLN A 273 35.73 -3.22 -8.33
CA GLN A 273 35.81 -3.11 -6.85
C GLN A 273 34.75 -2.14 -6.30
N THR A 274 34.58 -1.00 -6.96
CA THR A 274 33.54 -0.02 -6.57
C THR A 274 32.13 -0.62 -6.69
N GLN A 275 31.85 -1.38 -7.77
CA GLN A 275 30.55 -2.04 -7.95
C GLN A 275 30.32 -3.11 -6.86
N ALA A 276 31.33 -3.92 -6.54
CA ALA A 276 31.22 -4.92 -5.48
C ALA A 276 30.92 -4.25 -4.12
N SER A 277 31.69 -3.22 -3.75
CA SER A 277 31.46 -2.47 -2.51
C SER A 277 30.06 -1.81 -2.48
N ALA A 278 29.59 -1.28 -3.60
CA ALA A 278 28.24 -0.70 -3.67
C ALA A 278 27.15 -1.74 -3.40
N SER A 279 27.29 -2.97 -3.96
CA SER A 279 26.35 -4.06 -3.70
C SER A 279 26.43 -4.53 -2.23
N GLU A 280 27.62 -4.63 -1.63
CA GLU A 280 27.80 -4.96 -0.20
C GLU A 280 27.17 -3.90 0.69
N TYR A 281 27.39 -2.61 0.41
CA TYR A 281 26.77 -1.52 1.18
C TYR A 281 25.24 -1.53 1.05
N ARG A 282 24.73 -1.82 -0.14
CA ARG A 282 23.28 -1.95 -0.33
C ARG A 282 22.70 -3.12 0.44
N LEU A 283 23.37 -4.27 0.44
CA LEU A 283 22.97 -5.42 1.26
C LEU A 283 22.96 -5.06 2.75
N ALA A 284 24.01 -4.42 3.29
CA ALA A 284 24.02 -3.97 4.68
C ALA A 284 22.81 -3.10 5.03
N VAL A 285 22.46 -2.12 4.19
CA VAL A 285 21.27 -1.27 4.39
C VAL A 285 19.98 -2.09 4.38
N LEU A 286 19.84 -3.05 3.46
CA LEU A 286 18.67 -3.92 3.39
C LEU A 286 18.53 -4.82 4.65
N LEU A 287 19.64 -5.18 5.27
CA LEU A 287 19.68 -5.93 6.52
C LEU A 287 19.51 -5.05 7.77
N GLY A 288 19.39 -3.74 7.61
CA GLY A 288 19.32 -2.79 8.73
C GLY A 288 20.67 -2.56 9.44
N GLU A 289 21.78 -2.86 8.76
CA GLU A 289 23.15 -2.75 9.24
C GLU A 289 23.86 -1.54 8.63
N ARG A 290 24.97 -1.12 9.21
CA ARG A 290 25.78 -0.03 8.66
C ARG A 290 26.59 -0.50 7.45
N PRO A 291 26.70 0.31 6.40
CA PRO A 291 27.61 0.03 5.29
C PRO A 291 29.04 -0.24 5.80
N GLY A 292 29.60 -1.39 5.40
CA GLY A 292 30.92 -1.84 5.82
C GLY A 292 30.97 -2.69 7.11
N GLU A 293 29.83 -2.89 7.78
CA GLU A 293 29.70 -3.73 8.98
C GLU A 293 28.81 -4.97 8.73
N LEU A 294 28.81 -5.49 7.50
CA LEU A 294 28.00 -6.67 7.15
C LEU A 294 28.49 -7.91 7.91
N ASP A 295 27.63 -8.46 8.78
CA ASP A 295 27.94 -9.61 9.64
C ASP A 295 27.63 -10.98 8.98
N ILE A 296 27.63 -11.02 7.66
CA ILE A 296 27.46 -12.25 6.89
C ILE A 296 28.60 -12.37 5.89
N ASP A 297 29.23 -13.55 5.83
CA ASP A 297 30.29 -13.83 4.88
C ASP A 297 29.76 -13.90 3.45
N VAL A 298 30.00 -12.84 2.71
CA VAL A 298 29.70 -12.71 1.28
C VAL A 298 30.94 -12.87 0.39
N SER A 299 32.02 -13.47 0.93
CA SER A 299 33.23 -13.75 0.15
C SER A 299 32.94 -14.58 -1.10
N PRO A 300 33.77 -14.47 -2.15
CA PRO A 300 33.54 -15.17 -3.42
C PRO A 300 33.40 -16.69 -3.21
N LYS A 301 32.33 -17.27 -3.76
CA LYS A 301 32.08 -18.72 -3.81
C LYS A 301 31.70 -19.12 -5.22
N SER A 302 31.81 -20.41 -5.53
CA SER A 302 31.35 -20.94 -6.83
C SER A 302 29.89 -20.59 -7.04
N PHE A 303 29.60 -20.12 -8.23
CA PHE A 303 28.28 -19.67 -8.66
C PHE A 303 27.57 -20.82 -9.38
N THR A 304 26.34 -21.12 -8.99
CA THR A 304 25.52 -22.13 -9.65
C THR A 304 24.33 -21.43 -10.31
N PRO A 305 24.21 -21.45 -11.63
CA PRO A 305 23.03 -20.95 -12.31
C PRO A 305 21.78 -21.71 -11.85
N ILE A 306 20.65 -21.03 -11.75
CA ILE A 306 19.38 -21.66 -11.40
C ILE A 306 18.97 -22.72 -12.41
N ALA A 307 18.24 -23.74 -11.95
CA ALA A 307 17.68 -24.81 -12.80
C ALA A 307 16.82 -24.24 -13.95
N THR A 308 16.81 -24.97 -15.07
CA THR A 308 16.24 -24.51 -16.33
C THR A 308 14.73 -24.37 -16.39
N THR A 309 14.00 -24.93 -15.42
CA THR A 309 12.52 -24.86 -15.33
C THR A 309 12.12 -24.32 -13.99
N LEU A 310 11.43 -23.15 -14.00
CA LEU A 310 10.90 -22.53 -12.79
C LEU A 310 9.41 -22.90 -12.65
N PRO A 311 8.96 -23.41 -11.49
CA PRO A 311 7.54 -23.67 -11.24
C PRO A 311 6.80 -22.34 -11.04
N ILE A 312 5.95 -21.96 -12.00
CA ILE A 312 5.21 -20.69 -12.00
C ILE A 312 3.85 -20.87 -11.29
N GLY A 313 3.30 -22.07 -11.30
CA GLY A 313 1.97 -22.36 -10.78
C GLY A 313 0.86 -21.97 -11.76
N ASP A 314 -0.40 -22.01 -11.31
CA ASP A 314 -1.56 -21.67 -12.14
C ASP A 314 -1.58 -20.18 -12.47
N ALA A 315 -1.65 -19.83 -13.75
CA ALA A 315 -1.73 -18.45 -14.25
C ALA A 315 -3.00 -17.73 -13.74
N GLY A 316 -4.10 -18.47 -13.51
CA GLY A 316 -5.33 -17.90 -12.96
C GLY A 316 -5.20 -17.36 -11.54
N ASP A 317 -4.32 -17.95 -10.74
CA ASP A 317 -4.11 -17.57 -9.34
C ASP A 317 -3.04 -16.48 -9.17
N VAL A 318 -2.22 -16.22 -10.20
CA VAL A 318 -1.08 -15.29 -10.08
C VAL A 318 -1.52 -13.88 -9.69
N LEU A 319 -2.55 -13.35 -10.38
CA LEU A 319 -3.05 -12.00 -10.09
C LEU A 319 -3.64 -11.89 -8.69
N SER A 320 -4.32 -12.95 -8.23
CA SER A 320 -4.91 -12.97 -6.89
C SER A 320 -3.86 -13.05 -5.77
N ARG A 321 -2.67 -13.55 -6.05
CA ARG A 321 -1.55 -13.65 -5.10
C ARG A 321 -0.75 -12.36 -4.97
N ARG A 322 -0.81 -11.47 -5.96
CA ARG A 322 -0.04 -10.22 -5.99
C ARG A 322 -0.57 -9.23 -4.96
N PRO A 323 0.28 -8.81 -4.01
CA PRO A 323 -0.15 -7.87 -2.97
C PRO A 323 -0.50 -6.47 -3.50
N ASP A 324 0.17 -5.99 -4.55
CA ASP A 324 -0.13 -4.70 -5.19
C ASP A 324 -1.53 -4.68 -5.81
N VAL A 325 -1.95 -5.77 -6.45
CA VAL A 325 -3.31 -5.93 -6.98
C VAL A 325 -4.34 -5.99 -5.84
N GLN A 326 -4.05 -6.75 -4.77
CA GLN A 326 -4.91 -6.81 -3.58
C GLN A 326 -5.05 -5.44 -2.91
N MET A 327 -3.94 -4.68 -2.79
CA MET A 327 -3.95 -3.33 -2.22
C MET A 327 -4.87 -2.41 -3.02
N ALA A 328 -4.69 -2.34 -4.33
CA ALA A 328 -5.50 -1.49 -5.21
C ALA A 328 -7.00 -1.88 -5.18
N GLU A 329 -7.30 -3.18 -5.09
CA GLU A 329 -8.68 -3.68 -4.96
C GLU A 329 -9.30 -3.25 -3.62
N ARG A 330 -8.57 -3.34 -2.50
CA ARG A 330 -9.04 -2.90 -1.18
C ARG A 330 -9.22 -1.37 -1.11
N GLU A 331 -8.34 -0.59 -1.75
CA GLU A 331 -8.50 0.86 -1.87
C GLU A 331 -9.76 1.23 -2.66
N TYR A 332 -10.07 0.51 -3.73
CA TYR A 332 -11.31 0.68 -4.47
C TYR A 332 -12.53 0.33 -3.61
N ALA A 333 -12.49 -0.75 -2.86
CA ALA A 333 -13.55 -1.13 -1.92
C ALA A 333 -13.78 -0.04 -0.86
N ALA A 334 -12.71 0.55 -0.31
CA ALA A 334 -12.79 1.65 0.65
C ALA A 334 -13.43 2.91 0.03
N ALA A 335 -13.03 3.26 -1.19
CA ALA A 335 -13.59 4.40 -1.91
C ALA A 335 -15.08 4.20 -2.21
N ASN A 336 -15.49 2.98 -2.61
CA ASN A 336 -16.88 2.63 -2.83
C ASN A 336 -17.73 2.75 -1.55
N ALA A 337 -17.23 2.27 -0.42
CA ALA A 337 -17.91 2.41 0.87
C ALA A 337 -18.10 3.89 1.27
N ARG A 338 -17.13 4.77 0.95
CA ARG A 338 -17.21 6.22 1.18
C ARG A 338 -18.30 6.92 0.35
N ILE A 339 -18.72 6.36 -0.80
CA ILE A 339 -19.93 6.82 -1.51
C ILE A 339 -21.15 6.64 -0.61
N GLY A 340 -21.23 5.50 0.10
CA GLY A 340 -22.31 5.23 1.04
C GLY A 340 -22.35 6.24 2.20
N VAL A 341 -21.19 6.63 2.73
CA VAL A 341 -21.08 7.69 3.75
C VAL A 341 -21.65 9.01 3.21
N ALA A 342 -21.18 9.45 2.03
CA ALA A 342 -21.64 10.69 1.41
C ALA A 342 -23.12 10.66 1.03
N LYS A 343 -23.68 9.50 0.69
CA LYS A 343 -25.12 9.33 0.45
C LYS A 343 -25.93 9.42 1.73
N ALA A 344 -25.41 8.98 2.87
CA ALA A 344 -26.08 9.09 4.17
C ALA A 344 -26.33 10.56 4.55
N ASP A 345 -25.49 11.50 4.16
CA ASP A 345 -25.64 12.95 4.42
C ASP A 345 -26.89 13.57 3.76
N PHE A 346 -27.53 12.89 2.79
CA PHE A 346 -28.83 13.33 2.27
C PHE A 346 -29.98 13.10 3.22
N PHE A 347 -29.79 12.32 4.26
CA PHE A 347 -30.80 11.95 5.25
C PHE A 347 -30.57 12.67 6.58
N PRO A 348 -31.60 12.77 7.43
CA PRO A 348 -31.44 13.36 8.76
C PRO A 348 -30.49 12.53 9.64
N HIS A 349 -29.55 13.19 10.30
CA HIS A 349 -28.75 12.62 11.39
C HIS A 349 -29.57 12.67 12.68
N ILE A 350 -29.74 11.54 13.32
CA ILE A 350 -30.45 11.39 14.57
C ILE A 350 -29.43 11.16 15.67
N SER A 351 -29.35 12.09 16.65
CA SER A 351 -28.42 11.95 17.76
C SER A 351 -29.16 12.02 19.09
N LEU A 352 -28.59 11.36 20.07
CA LEU A 352 -29.09 11.34 21.47
C LEU A 352 -28.01 11.94 22.36
N GLY A 353 -28.30 13.14 22.88
CA GLY A 353 -27.52 13.77 23.94
C GLY A 353 -28.02 13.38 25.32
N GLY A 354 -27.12 13.29 26.27
CA GLY A 354 -27.46 13.05 27.67
C GLY A 354 -26.48 13.74 28.60
N PHE A 355 -27.00 14.19 29.75
CA PHE A 355 -26.20 14.69 30.86
C PHE A 355 -26.59 13.99 32.13
N LEU A 356 -25.64 13.66 32.97
CA LEU A 356 -25.84 13.15 34.32
C LEU A 356 -24.77 13.73 35.24
N GLY A 357 -25.21 14.50 36.27
CA GLY A 357 -24.23 15.16 37.14
C GLY A 357 -24.87 16.04 38.20
N PHE A 358 -24.17 17.11 38.50
CA PHE A 358 -24.59 18.15 39.46
C PHE A 358 -24.61 19.50 38.75
N LEU A 359 -25.68 20.28 38.99
CA LEU A 359 -25.86 21.62 38.48
C LEU A 359 -26.34 22.53 39.63
N SER A 360 -25.57 23.56 39.94
CA SER A 360 -25.90 24.49 41.07
C SER A 360 -25.63 25.94 40.70
N GLY A 361 -26.49 26.84 41.22
CA GLY A 361 -26.26 28.29 41.18
C GLY A 361 -25.35 28.80 42.31
N ARG A 362 -25.02 27.98 43.28
CA ARG A 362 -24.25 28.33 44.47
C ARG A 362 -23.15 27.29 44.74
N SER A 363 -21.96 27.74 45.10
CA SER A 363 -20.84 26.85 45.41
C SER A 363 -21.08 25.98 46.64
N ASN A 364 -21.79 26.49 47.66
CA ASN A 364 -22.01 25.78 48.91
C ASN A 364 -22.98 24.59 48.79
N ASP A 365 -23.85 24.60 47.78
CA ASP A 365 -24.85 23.55 47.55
C ASP A 365 -24.35 22.51 46.52
N PHE A 366 -23.24 22.81 45.86
CA PHE A 366 -22.72 21.98 44.79
C PHE A 366 -22.31 20.59 45.29
N GLY A 367 -22.76 19.55 44.58
CA GLY A 367 -22.53 18.16 44.97
C GLY A 367 -23.56 17.59 45.96
N SER A 368 -24.50 18.42 46.48
CA SER A 368 -25.59 17.95 47.34
C SER A 368 -26.66 17.17 46.55
N PRO A 369 -27.47 16.34 47.23
CA PRO A 369 -28.56 15.61 46.56
C PRO A 369 -29.54 16.51 45.81
N SER A 370 -29.76 17.76 46.29
CA SER A 370 -30.64 18.74 45.66
C SER A 370 -30.12 19.34 44.36
N THR A 371 -28.83 19.19 44.07
CA THR A 371 -28.20 19.70 42.86
C THR A 371 -27.95 18.62 41.80
N ARG A 372 -28.42 17.39 42.05
CA ARG A 372 -28.39 16.32 41.04
C ARG A 372 -29.24 16.72 39.83
N ALA A 373 -28.66 16.60 38.65
CA ALA A 373 -29.30 16.97 37.40
C ALA A 373 -29.08 15.88 36.36
N TRP A 374 -30.07 15.67 35.53
CA TRP A 374 -29.97 14.83 34.36
C TRP A 374 -30.78 15.43 33.21
N SER A 375 -30.34 15.16 31.99
CA SER A 375 -31.11 15.48 30.80
C SER A 375 -30.94 14.39 29.76
N LEU A 376 -31.96 14.19 28.93
CA LEU A 376 -31.97 13.37 27.76
C LEU A 376 -32.51 14.22 26.62
N ALA A 377 -31.68 14.44 25.59
CA ALA A 377 -31.93 15.38 24.51
C ALA A 377 -31.78 14.70 23.14
N PRO A 378 -32.83 14.02 22.64
CA PRO A 378 -32.82 13.58 21.27
C PRO A 378 -32.81 14.80 20.32
N SER A 379 -32.00 14.77 19.30
CA SER A 379 -31.92 15.81 18.29
C SER A 379 -31.90 15.24 16.89
N ILE A 380 -32.46 15.97 15.95
CA ILE A 380 -32.44 15.65 14.53
C ILE A 380 -31.83 16.84 13.82
N SER A 381 -30.71 16.60 13.15
CA SER A 381 -30.07 17.57 12.27
C SER A 381 -30.12 17.09 10.82
N TRP A 382 -30.42 18.01 9.91
CA TRP A 382 -30.52 17.67 8.49
C TRP A 382 -30.00 18.84 7.65
N ALA A 383 -29.21 18.49 6.61
CA ALA A 383 -28.67 19.48 5.68
C ALA A 383 -29.77 20.30 4.98
N GLY A 384 -31.00 19.77 4.88
CA GLY A 384 -32.19 20.48 4.42
C GLY A 384 -31.98 21.24 3.11
N LEU A 385 -31.97 22.57 3.18
CA LEU A 385 -31.81 23.44 2.01
C LEU A 385 -30.37 23.48 1.45
N ASN A 386 -29.37 22.94 2.16
CA ASN A 386 -27.98 22.85 1.68
C ASN A 386 -27.69 21.63 0.79
N VAL A 387 -28.73 21.10 0.14
CA VAL A 387 -28.63 19.91 -0.71
C VAL A 387 -27.57 20.02 -1.80
N GLN A 388 -27.27 21.21 -2.28
CA GLN A 388 -26.22 21.44 -3.29
C GLN A 388 -24.82 21.05 -2.78
N ARG A 389 -24.51 21.38 -1.51
CA ARG A 389 -23.22 21.01 -0.91
C ARG A 389 -23.14 19.50 -0.68
N VAL A 390 -24.20 18.88 -0.21
CA VAL A 390 -24.26 17.42 -0.04
C VAL A 390 -24.10 16.71 -1.38
N ARG A 391 -24.77 17.20 -2.43
CA ARG A 391 -24.61 16.67 -3.80
C ARG A 391 -23.17 16.83 -4.30
N ALA A 392 -22.55 17.98 -4.08
CA ALA A 392 -21.15 18.19 -4.46
C ALA A 392 -20.20 17.20 -3.73
N ASN A 393 -20.41 16.96 -2.44
CA ASN A 393 -19.63 15.97 -1.68
C ASN A 393 -19.84 14.53 -2.19
N LEU A 394 -21.07 14.18 -2.58
CA LEU A 394 -21.36 12.89 -3.21
C LEU A 394 -20.60 12.75 -4.53
N HIS A 395 -20.65 13.75 -5.42
CA HIS A 395 -19.91 13.71 -6.68
C HIS A 395 -18.38 13.62 -6.47
N VAL A 396 -17.86 14.25 -5.42
CA VAL A 396 -16.42 14.08 -5.03
C VAL A 396 -16.14 12.63 -4.67
N SER A 397 -17.02 11.99 -3.89
CA SER A 397 -16.84 10.58 -3.48
C SER A 397 -16.99 9.62 -4.67
N GLU A 398 -17.95 9.87 -5.56
CA GLU A 398 -18.13 9.11 -6.80
C GLU A 398 -16.89 9.22 -7.70
N ALA A 399 -16.40 10.44 -7.96
CA ALA A 399 -15.20 10.65 -8.77
C ALA A 399 -13.93 10.00 -8.15
N ARG A 400 -13.83 9.96 -6.82
CA ARG A 400 -12.73 9.25 -6.13
C ARG A 400 -12.85 7.74 -6.29
N ALA A 401 -14.06 7.19 -6.26
CA ALA A 401 -14.27 5.77 -6.49
C ALA A 401 -13.99 5.38 -7.96
N ASP A 402 -14.39 6.21 -8.93
CA ASP A 402 -14.06 6.03 -10.35
C ASP A 402 -12.52 6.05 -10.55
N ALA A 403 -11.82 6.97 -9.88
CA ALA A 403 -10.36 7.04 -9.93
C ALA A 403 -9.71 5.80 -9.30
N ALA A 404 -10.23 5.31 -8.16
CA ALA A 404 -9.73 4.09 -7.52
C ALA A 404 -9.99 2.84 -8.38
N GLN A 405 -11.15 2.75 -9.05
CA GLN A 405 -11.45 1.68 -9.99
C GLN A 405 -10.47 1.69 -11.18
N ALA A 406 -10.25 2.86 -11.77
CA ALA A 406 -9.29 3.00 -12.87
C ALA A 406 -7.85 2.64 -12.42
N ASN A 407 -7.46 3.01 -11.18
CA ASN A 407 -6.19 2.62 -10.59
C ASN A 407 -6.07 1.11 -10.44
N TYR A 408 -7.11 0.45 -9.93
CA TYR A 408 -7.14 -1.02 -9.82
C TYR A 408 -6.98 -1.69 -11.19
N GLN A 409 -7.75 -1.25 -12.20
CA GLN A 409 -7.64 -1.78 -13.57
C GLN A 409 -6.24 -1.56 -14.16
N ARG A 410 -5.64 -0.39 -13.94
CA ARG A 410 -4.26 -0.09 -14.35
C ARG A 410 -3.26 -1.02 -13.68
N THR A 411 -3.36 -1.22 -12.36
CA THR A 411 -2.46 -2.11 -11.60
C THR A 411 -2.56 -3.55 -12.10
N VAL A 412 -3.75 -4.02 -12.47
CA VAL A 412 -3.93 -5.34 -13.08
C VAL A 412 -3.20 -5.45 -14.43
N LEU A 413 -3.32 -4.43 -15.28
CA LEU A 413 -2.62 -4.43 -16.58
C LEU A 413 -1.10 -4.37 -16.42
N GLU A 414 -0.59 -3.53 -15.51
CA GLU A 414 0.82 -3.43 -15.15
C GLU A 414 1.34 -4.77 -14.58
N ALA A 415 0.51 -5.46 -13.79
CA ALA A 415 0.86 -6.77 -13.25
C ALA A 415 1.03 -7.84 -14.36
N ILE A 416 0.15 -7.85 -15.35
CA ILE A 416 0.25 -8.75 -16.51
C ILE A 416 1.51 -8.41 -17.33
N GLU A 417 1.74 -7.14 -17.59
CA GLU A 417 2.94 -6.66 -18.31
C GLU A 417 4.22 -7.10 -17.58
N ASP A 418 4.30 -6.92 -16.26
CA ASP A 418 5.45 -7.32 -15.45
C ASP A 418 5.74 -8.82 -15.58
N ILE A 419 4.68 -9.65 -15.52
CA ILE A 419 4.82 -11.11 -15.63
C ILE A 419 5.31 -11.49 -17.02
N ASP A 420 4.70 -10.98 -18.09
CA ASP A 420 5.06 -11.30 -19.46
C ASP A 420 6.51 -10.86 -19.78
N ASN A 421 6.90 -9.67 -19.32
CA ASN A 421 8.26 -9.16 -19.45
C ASN A 421 9.27 -10.03 -18.68
N ALA A 422 8.92 -10.46 -17.46
CA ALA A 422 9.80 -11.29 -16.63
C ALA A 422 9.98 -12.70 -17.24
N VAL A 423 8.90 -13.33 -17.68
CA VAL A 423 8.94 -14.65 -18.37
C VAL A 423 9.78 -14.56 -19.63
N THR A 424 9.47 -13.61 -20.51
CA THR A 424 10.21 -13.41 -21.76
C THR A 424 11.68 -13.13 -21.48
N GLY A 425 11.97 -12.23 -20.52
CA GLY A 425 13.31 -11.86 -20.15
C GLY A 425 14.13 -13.04 -19.61
N PHE A 426 13.53 -13.91 -18.80
CA PHE A 426 14.19 -15.11 -18.28
C PHE A 426 14.46 -16.12 -19.39
N ASN A 427 13.50 -16.42 -20.25
CA ASN A 427 13.64 -17.37 -21.35
C ASN A 427 14.72 -16.93 -22.36
N GLN A 428 14.70 -15.65 -22.75
CA GLN A 428 15.72 -15.12 -23.69
C GLN A 428 17.11 -15.07 -23.06
N GLN A 429 17.21 -14.81 -21.76
CA GLN A 429 18.51 -14.84 -21.06
C GLN A 429 19.12 -16.26 -21.05
N ARG A 430 18.29 -17.30 -20.91
CA ARG A 430 18.77 -18.70 -21.00
C ARG A 430 19.41 -18.98 -22.34
N VAL A 431 18.68 -18.67 -23.43
CA VAL A 431 19.19 -18.85 -24.80
C VAL A 431 20.52 -18.10 -25.01
N ARG A 432 20.61 -16.87 -24.47
CA ARG A 432 21.82 -16.07 -24.52
C ARG A 432 22.99 -16.74 -23.78
N VAL A 433 22.78 -17.29 -22.61
CA VAL A 433 23.80 -17.97 -21.81
C VAL A 433 24.37 -19.16 -22.58
N ASP A 434 23.53 -19.99 -23.21
CA ASP A 434 23.95 -21.14 -24.00
C ASP A 434 24.92 -20.73 -25.13
N HIS A 435 24.62 -19.65 -25.85
CA HIS A 435 25.50 -19.13 -26.91
C HIS A 435 26.79 -18.53 -26.34
N LEU A 436 26.75 -17.86 -25.16
CA LEU A 436 27.95 -17.28 -24.56
C LEU A 436 28.89 -18.34 -23.98
N ILE A 437 28.39 -19.47 -23.50
CA ILE A 437 29.19 -20.62 -23.07
C ILE A 437 30.01 -21.13 -24.26
N GLU A 438 29.38 -21.31 -25.42
CA GLU A 438 30.08 -21.76 -26.65
C GLU A 438 31.10 -20.71 -27.10
N GLN A 439 30.72 -19.41 -27.11
CA GLN A 439 31.63 -18.31 -27.47
C GLN A 439 32.86 -18.28 -26.54
N ALA A 440 32.67 -18.35 -25.21
CA ALA A 440 33.78 -18.35 -24.25
C ALA A 440 34.67 -19.58 -24.42
N THR A 441 34.10 -20.75 -24.71
CA THR A 441 34.85 -21.99 -24.94
C THR A 441 35.71 -21.89 -26.17
N GLN A 442 35.17 -21.43 -27.31
CA GLN A 442 35.88 -21.34 -28.56
C GLN A 442 36.91 -20.21 -28.58
N SER A 443 36.60 -19.05 -27.98
CA SER A 443 37.55 -17.93 -27.88
C SER A 443 38.72 -18.25 -26.96
N LYS A 444 38.52 -18.98 -25.86
CA LYS A 444 39.59 -19.48 -25.01
C LYS A 444 40.52 -20.42 -25.80
N ARG A 445 39.95 -21.37 -26.51
CA ARG A 445 40.72 -22.29 -27.35
C ARG A 445 41.54 -21.56 -28.44
N ALA A 446 40.94 -20.55 -29.07
CA ALA A 446 41.61 -19.72 -30.06
C ALA A 446 42.80 -18.96 -29.47
N ALA A 447 42.63 -18.36 -28.28
CA ALA A 447 43.69 -17.64 -27.59
C ALA A 447 44.82 -18.56 -27.13
N ASP A 448 44.52 -19.76 -26.61
CA ASP A 448 45.53 -20.76 -26.25
C ASP A 448 46.37 -21.19 -27.46
N LEU A 449 45.72 -21.43 -28.60
CA LEU A 449 46.42 -21.77 -29.83
C LEU A 449 47.24 -20.59 -30.38
N ALA A 450 46.71 -19.38 -30.34
CA ALA A 450 47.45 -18.18 -30.79
C ALA A 450 48.68 -17.93 -29.91
N ARG A 451 48.63 -18.19 -28.62
CA ARG A 451 49.76 -18.08 -27.68
C ARG A 451 50.86 -19.07 -28.02
N ILE A 452 50.54 -20.35 -28.26
CA ILE A 452 51.51 -21.38 -28.68
C ILE A 452 52.18 -20.98 -29.98
N ARG A 453 51.41 -20.64 -31.03
CA ARG A 453 51.91 -20.23 -32.34
C ARG A 453 52.81 -18.99 -32.26
N TYR A 454 52.47 -18.01 -31.43
CA TYR A 454 53.30 -16.84 -31.20
C TYR A 454 54.62 -17.21 -30.49
N GLN A 455 54.58 -18.08 -29.48
CA GLN A 455 55.78 -18.56 -28.79
C GLN A 455 56.74 -19.27 -29.75
N GLU A 456 56.22 -20.06 -30.67
CA GLU A 456 56.99 -20.76 -31.73
C GLU A 456 57.39 -19.83 -32.89
N GLY A 457 56.98 -18.58 -32.90
CA GLY A 457 57.29 -17.62 -33.98
C GLY A 457 56.46 -17.82 -35.24
N ALA A 458 55.43 -18.64 -35.23
CA ALA A 458 54.59 -18.98 -36.39
C ALA A 458 53.52 -17.91 -36.70
N THR A 459 53.23 -16.97 -35.76
CA THR A 459 52.29 -15.85 -35.95
C THR A 459 52.83 -14.58 -35.33
N GLY A 460 52.27 -13.43 -35.78
CA GLY A 460 52.58 -12.09 -35.24
C GLY A 460 51.91 -11.81 -33.91
N PHE A 461 52.42 -10.79 -33.19
CA PHE A 461 51.87 -10.36 -31.89
C PHE A 461 50.42 -9.90 -32.00
N LEU A 462 50.02 -9.25 -33.09
CA LEU A 462 48.66 -8.75 -33.28
C LEU A 462 47.62 -9.85 -33.28
N GLU A 463 47.91 -11.04 -33.81
CA GLU A 463 46.99 -12.20 -33.77
C GLU A 463 46.80 -12.70 -32.34
N LEU A 464 47.90 -12.78 -31.55
CA LEU A 464 47.80 -13.13 -30.12
C LEU A 464 46.97 -12.10 -29.35
N LEU A 465 47.27 -10.81 -29.54
CA LEU A 465 46.59 -9.71 -28.85
C LEU A 465 45.08 -9.69 -29.15
N ASP A 466 44.69 -9.93 -30.42
CA ASP A 466 43.28 -9.97 -30.81
C ASP A 466 42.55 -11.18 -30.22
N ALA A 467 43.20 -12.36 -30.23
CA ALA A 467 42.66 -13.57 -29.63
C ALA A 467 42.48 -13.44 -28.11
N GLU A 468 43.47 -12.90 -27.38
CA GLU A 468 43.37 -12.65 -25.93
C GLU A 468 42.29 -11.62 -25.60
N ARG A 469 42.16 -10.56 -26.40
CA ARG A 469 41.09 -9.56 -26.22
C ARG A 469 39.70 -10.17 -26.42
N THR A 470 39.55 -11.03 -27.44
CA THR A 470 38.29 -11.72 -27.75
C THR A 470 37.91 -12.70 -26.62
N GLN A 471 38.90 -13.45 -26.11
CA GLN A 471 38.69 -14.36 -24.97
C GLN A 471 38.19 -13.60 -23.73
N LEU A 472 38.88 -12.51 -23.33
CA LEU A 472 38.47 -11.75 -22.15
C LEU A 472 37.07 -11.19 -22.30
N ALA A 473 36.73 -10.61 -23.46
CA ALA A 473 35.40 -10.09 -23.71
C ALA A 473 34.34 -11.21 -23.59
N ALA A 474 34.60 -12.39 -24.15
CA ALA A 474 33.68 -13.51 -24.08
C ALA A 474 33.52 -14.08 -22.65
N GLU A 475 34.60 -14.16 -21.86
CA GLU A 475 34.54 -14.59 -20.45
C GLU A 475 33.79 -13.55 -19.58
N ASP A 476 34.00 -12.25 -19.81
CA ASP A 476 33.30 -11.19 -19.07
C ASP A 476 31.80 -11.15 -19.44
N ASP A 477 31.47 -11.29 -20.73
CA ASP A 477 30.07 -11.36 -21.21
C ASP A 477 29.33 -12.58 -20.63
N LEU A 478 30.00 -13.73 -20.55
CA LEU A 478 29.44 -14.93 -19.93
C LEU A 478 29.20 -14.73 -18.44
N ALA A 479 30.17 -14.18 -17.70
CA ALA A 479 30.02 -13.91 -16.27
C ALA A 479 28.86 -12.95 -15.97
N GLN A 480 28.72 -11.92 -16.80
CA GLN A 480 27.56 -11.01 -16.70
C GLN A 480 26.24 -11.74 -17.00
N ALA A 481 26.20 -12.61 -17.98
CA ALA A 481 25.00 -13.33 -18.38
C ALA A 481 24.60 -14.38 -17.33
N GLU A 482 25.55 -15.04 -16.68
CA GLU A 482 25.32 -15.98 -15.57
C GLU A 482 24.77 -15.27 -14.32
N ALA A 483 25.24 -14.08 -14.00
CA ALA A 483 24.65 -13.25 -12.97
C ALA A 483 23.23 -12.79 -13.35
N ALA A 484 23.06 -12.36 -14.61
CA ALA A 484 21.80 -11.87 -15.13
C ALA A 484 20.68 -12.93 -15.13
N ILE A 485 20.99 -14.22 -15.38
CA ILE A 485 19.94 -15.26 -15.36
C ILE A 485 19.33 -15.40 -13.96
N ASN A 486 20.14 -15.31 -12.89
CA ASN A 486 19.63 -15.37 -11.54
C ASN A 486 18.84 -14.12 -11.15
N THR A 487 19.29 -12.93 -11.57
CA THR A 487 18.51 -11.71 -11.32
C THR A 487 17.20 -11.68 -12.12
N ARG A 488 17.16 -12.29 -13.32
CA ARG A 488 15.93 -12.49 -14.09
C ARG A 488 14.99 -13.49 -13.43
N ALA A 489 15.51 -14.57 -12.85
CA ALA A 489 14.70 -15.49 -12.05
C ALA A 489 14.09 -14.81 -10.82
N VAL A 490 14.87 -13.99 -10.11
CA VAL A 490 14.36 -13.18 -9.00
C VAL A 490 13.24 -12.22 -9.46
N ALA A 491 13.44 -11.54 -10.59
CA ALA A 491 12.43 -10.65 -11.17
C ALA A 491 11.13 -11.40 -11.52
N LEU A 492 11.26 -12.63 -12.05
CA LEU A 492 10.11 -13.50 -12.34
C LEU A 492 9.35 -13.86 -11.06
N TYR A 493 10.04 -14.32 -10.01
CA TYR A 493 9.36 -14.63 -8.73
C TYR A 493 8.73 -13.40 -8.08
N LYS A 494 9.35 -12.23 -8.19
CA LYS A 494 8.76 -10.97 -7.75
C LYS A 494 7.47 -10.66 -8.51
N SER A 495 7.48 -10.77 -9.85
CA SER A 495 6.29 -10.49 -10.68
C SER A 495 5.14 -11.47 -10.42
N LEU A 496 5.45 -12.69 -9.98
CA LEU A 496 4.46 -13.69 -9.55
C LEU A 496 3.91 -13.44 -8.13
N GLY A 497 4.34 -12.38 -7.44
CA GLY A 497 3.92 -12.06 -6.08
C GLY A 497 4.42 -13.05 -5.04
N GLY A 498 5.61 -13.66 -5.27
CA GLY A 498 6.17 -14.71 -4.41
C GLY A 498 6.97 -14.17 -3.23
N GLY A 499 6.93 -14.92 -2.12
CA GLY A 499 7.81 -14.70 -0.97
C GLY A 499 7.10 -14.33 0.33
N TRP A 500 6.07 -13.48 0.28
CA TRP A 500 5.38 -13.01 1.48
C TRP A 500 4.67 -14.14 2.25
N GLN A 501 4.17 -15.17 1.55
CA GLN A 501 3.52 -16.34 2.17
C GLN A 501 4.49 -17.13 3.08
N ALA A 502 5.78 -17.15 2.72
CA ALA A 502 6.80 -17.79 3.53
C ALA A 502 7.14 -16.99 4.81
N CYS A 503 6.79 -15.71 4.85
CA CYS A 503 6.99 -14.86 6.02
C CYS A 503 5.93 -15.07 7.11
N GLY A 504 4.78 -15.69 6.80
CA GLY A 504 3.77 -16.10 7.78
C GLY A 504 4.14 -17.34 8.59
N ASP A 505 5.01 -18.21 8.02
CA ASP A 505 5.52 -19.41 8.70
C ASP A 505 6.87 -19.05 9.34
N GLU A 506 7.11 -19.31 10.60
CA GLU A 506 8.29 -19.19 11.50
C GLU A 506 9.58 -18.52 10.96
N HIS A 507 9.71 -18.24 9.67
CA HIS A 507 10.92 -17.80 8.98
C HIS A 507 11.09 -16.26 8.94
N CYS A 508 10.03 -15.48 9.26
CA CYS A 508 10.06 -14.02 9.35
C CYS A 508 9.60 -13.56 10.74
N SER A 509 10.40 -13.84 11.75
CA SER A 509 10.05 -13.65 13.17
C SER A 509 9.72 -12.21 13.61
N ALA A 510 9.96 -11.19 12.79
CA ALA A 510 9.58 -9.82 13.08
C ALA A 510 8.06 -9.59 12.98
N VAL A 511 7.37 -10.32 12.06
CA VAL A 511 5.91 -10.20 11.87
C VAL A 511 5.17 -11.05 12.93
N ALA A 512 5.68 -12.23 13.28
CA ALA A 512 5.06 -13.10 14.29
C ALA A 512 5.00 -12.49 15.71
N LYS A 513 5.88 -11.55 16.05
CA LYS A 513 5.83 -10.81 17.32
C LYS A 513 4.78 -9.73 17.40
N VAL A 514 4.21 -9.34 16.27
CA VAL A 514 3.20 -8.28 16.16
C VAL A 514 1.80 -8.79 16.51
N ASP A 515 1.49 -10.04 16.16
CA ASP A 515 0.19 -10.66 16.48
C ASP A 515 0.07 -11.11 17.94
N ALA A 516 1.17 -11.12 18.69
CA ALA A 516 1.22 -11.54 20.10
C ALA A 516 1.16 -10.39 21.12
N ALA A 517 1.02 -9.13 20.68
CA ALA A 517 0.79 -8.01 21.59
C ALA A 517 -0.72 -7.84 21.84
N PRO A 518 -1.18 -7.76 23.11
CA PRO A 518 -2.59 -7.71 23.51
C PRO A 518 -3.32 -6.44 23.06
#